data_d6171df8bd40414bb2eae3fca9a0447c
#
_entry.id   d6171df8bd40414bb2eae3fca9a0447c
#
_cell.length_a   1.000
_cell.length_b   1.000
_cell.length_c   1.000
_cell.angle_alpha   90.00
_cell.angle_beta   90.00
_cell.angle_gamma   90.00
#
_symmetry.space_group_name_H-M   'P 1'
#
loop_
_entity.id
_entity.type
_entity.pdbx_description
1 polymer ?
#
loop_
_entity_poly.entity_id
_entity_poly.type
_entity_poly.pdbx_seq_one_letter_code
_entity_poly.pdbx_strand_id
1 'polypeptide(L)'
;MNTTVIKIDSSRSPKNKDGQKYLASGVRIGMRLWDEEPNTSAESVREYEVVGYVLKGRAELHIEGQMVTLSPGDSYVVPRGARHHYKILEAFSAVEATSPPSHVHGRDEPRAR
;
A
#
# COMPACT_ATOMS: atom_id res chain seq x y z
N MET A 1 28.40 -1.93 -6.80
CA MET A 1 27.37 -1.58 -5.78
C MET A 1 27.20 -0.08 -5.75
N ASN A 2 25.96 0.37 -5.82
CA ASN A 2 25.70 1.80 -5.72
C ASN A 2 25.50 2.15 -4.21
N THR A 3 26.33 3.03 -3.73
CA THR A 3 26.29 3.47 -2.32
C THR A 3 25.86 4.92 -2.16
N THR A 4 25.26 5.50 -3.21
CA THR A 4 24.76 6.87 -3.14
C THR A 4 23.63 6.97 -2.12
N VAL A 5 23.69 7.96 -1.23
CA VAL A 5 22.60 8.23 -0.29
C VAL A 5 21.45 8.88 -1.03
N ILE A 6 20.27 8.29 -0.89
CA ILE A 6 19.05 8.77 -1.53
C ILE A 6 18.06 9.19 -0.45
N LYS A 7 17.47 10.37 -0.62
CA LYS A 7 16.44 10.89 0.28
C LYS A 7 15.26 11.36 -0.56
N ILE A 8 14.06 10.95 -0.16
CA ILE A 8 12.81 11.41 -0.78
C ILE A 8 12.05 12.22 0.26
N ASP A 9 11.65 13.43 -0.12
CA ASP A 9 10.79 14.26 0.71
C ASP A 9 9.34 14.02 0.27
N SER A 10 8.52 13.46 1.18
CA SER A 10 7.14 13.09 0.86
C SER A 10 6.28 14.27 0.43
N SER A 11 6.61 15.49 0.85
CA SER A 11 5.87 16.68 0.45
C SER A 11 6.00 16.97 -1.06
N ARG A 12 7.01 16.41 -1.71
CA ARG A 12 7.25 16.54 -3.13
C ARG A 12 6.78 15.35 -3.95
N SER A 13 6.33 14.29 -3.29
CA SER A 13 5.84 13.10 -3.98
C SER A 13 4.40 13.32 -4.42
N PRO A 14 4.09 13.19 -5.70
CA PRO A 14 2.70 13.32 -6.14
C PRO A 14 1.87 12.14 -5.63
N LYS A 15 0.61 12.43 -5.31
CA LYS A 15 -0.35 11.39 -4.95
C LYS A 15 -0.93 10.81 -6.24
N ASN A 16 -0.93 9.48 -6.37
CA ASN A 16 -1.56 8.84 -7.51
C ASN A 16 -3.08 8.74 -7.31
N LYS A 17 -3.78 8.19 -8.29
CA LYS A 17 -5.24 8.09 -8.25
C LYS A 17 -5.77 7.21 -7.11
N ASP A 18 -4.93 6.34 -6.58
CA ASP A 18 -5.30 5.41 -5.50
C ASP A 18 -4.94 5.98 -4.11
N GLY A 19 -4.59 7.25 -4.01
CA GLY A 19 -4.27 7.89 -2.74
C GLY A 19 -2.87 7.61 -2.24
N GLN A 20 -1.99 7.09 -3.08
CA GLN A 20 -0.65 6.65 -2.67
C GLN A 20 0.42 7.64 -3.13
N LYS A 21 1.38 7.90 -2.24
CA LYS A 21 2.60 8.65 -2.55
C LYS A 21 3.77 7.69 -2.49
N TYR A 22 4.50 7.56 -3.60
CA TYR A 22 5.69 6.72 -3.63
C TYR A 22 6.83 7.42 -2.90
N LEU A 23 7.44 6.72 -1.97
CA LEU A 23 8.55 7.18 -1.16
C LEU A 23 9.84 6.53 -1.66
N ALA A 24 10.83 6.37 -0.79
CA ALA A 24 12.10 5.78 -1.17
C ALA A 24 11.91 4.35 -1.68
N SER A 25 12.69 3.97 -2.69
CA SER A 25 12.65 2.64 -3.26
C SER A 25 14.07 2.11 -3.47
N GLY A 26 14.32 0.92 -2.97
CA GLY A 26 15.52 0.16 -3.27
C GLY A 26 15.30 -0.73 -4.48
N VAL A 27 16.21 -1.68 -4.69
CA VAL A 27 16.11 -2.61 -5.82
C VAL A 27 14.98 -3.62 -5.61
N ARG A 28 14.81 -4.10 -4.38
CA ARG A 28 13.87 -5.19 -4.05
C ARG A 28 12.68 -4.77 -3.22
N ILE A 29 12.69 -3.55 -2.69
CA ILE A 29 11.67 -3.08 -1.78
C ILE A 29 11.42 -1.59 -2.02
N GLY A 30 10.17 -1.19 -2.03
CA GLY A 30 9.77 0.20 -2.12
C GLY A 30 8.86 0.58 -0.98
N MET A 31 8.78 1.87 -0.68
CA MET A 31 7.87 2.41 0.32
C MET A 31 6.83 3.30 -0.32
N ARG A 32 5.68 3.38 0.31
CA ARG A 32 4.64 4.33 -0.06
C ARG A 32 3.84 4.77 1.15
N LEU A 33 3.31 5.98 1.09
CA LEU A 33 2.35 6.49 2.05
C LEU A 33 0.98 6.43 1.39
N TRP A 34 0.00 5.88 2.08
CA TRP A 34 -1.35 5.72 1.54
C TRP A 34 -2.35 6.45 2.43
N ASP A 35 -3.10 7.39 1.82
CA ASP A 35 -4.20 8.10 2.46
C ASP A 35 -5.48 7.77 1.71
N GLU A 36 -6.56 7.49 2.44
CA GLU A 36 -7.84 7.14 1.83
C GLU A 36 -9.00 7.64 2.66
N GLU A 37 -10.00 8.20 2.00
CA GLU A 37 -11.25 8.58 2.63
C GLU A 37 -12.18 7.37 2.75
N PRO A 38 -13.23 7.44 3.62
CA PRO A 38 -14.17 6.34 3.77
C PRO A 38 -14.77 5.89 2.45
N ASN A 39 -14.57 4.62 2.13
CA ASN A 39 -15.12 3.97 0.93
C ASN A 39 -14.87 2.47 1.02
N THR A 40 -15.42 1.73 0.07
CA THR A 40 -15.10 0.32 -0.12
C THR A 40 -14.38 0.19 -1.45
N SER A 41 -13.16 -0.31 -1.43
CA SER A 41 -12.37 -0.49 -2.64
C SER A 41 -12.84 -1.71 -3.43
N ALA A 42 -12.54 -1.71 -4.73
CA ALA A 42 -12.73 -2.89 -5.55
C ALA A 42 -11.74 -3.97 -5.14
N GLU A 43 -12.08 -5.24 -5.37
CA GLU A 43 -11.13 -6.33 -5.17
C GLU A 43 -9.94 -6.17 -6.10
N SER A 44 -8.76 -6.49 -5.59
CA SER A 44 -7.54 -6.46 -6.38
C SER A 44 -6.63 -7.62 -6.04
N VAL A 45 -5.75 -7.92 -7.01
CA VAL A 45 -4.68 -8.90 -6.88
C VAL A 45 -3.41 -8.20 -7.36
N ARG A 46 -2.36 -8.23 -6.56
CA ARG A 46 -1.13 -7.53 -6.88
C ARG A 46 0.04 -8.49 -7.01
N GLU A 47 1.03 -8.10 -7.82
CA GLU A 47 2.24 -8.89 -8.03
C GLU A 47 3.37 -8.50 -7.08
N TYR A 48 3.01 -8.09 -5.89
CA TYR A 48 3.95 -7.75 -4.81
C TYR A 48 3.28 -8.03 -3.48
N GLU A 49 4.10 -8.29 -2.47
CA GLU A 49 3.55 -8.35 -1.12
C GLU A 49 3.62 -6.98 -0.48
N VAL A 50 2.72 -6.74 0.46
CA VAL A 50 2.63 -5.48 1.20
C VAL A 50 2.79 -5.79 2.68
N VAL A 51 3.63 -5.00 3.33
CA VAL A 51 3.68 -4.92 4.80
C VAL A 51 3.38 -3.47 5.16
N GLY A 52 2.35 -3.24 5.96
CA GLY A 52 1.90 -1.90 6.30
C GLY A 52 1.80 -1.64 7.79
N TYR A 53 1.86 -0.36 8.14
CA TYR A 53 1.69 0.12 9.51
C TYR A 53 0.69 1.27 9.51
N VAL A 54 -0.37 1.15 10.32
CA VAL A 54 -1.46 2.13 10.36
C VAL A 54 -1.06 3.34 11.19
N LEU A 55 -1.17 4.53 10.59
CA LEU A 55 -0.85 5.79 11.25
C LEU A 55 -2.09 6.44 11.87
N LYS A 56 -3.23 6.39 11.18
CA LYS A 56 -4.50 6.92 11.68
C LYS A 56 -5.69 6.29 10.99
N GLY A 57 -6.86 6.44 11.59
CA GLY A 57 -8.11 5.97 11.03
C GLY A 57 -8.37 4.51 11.31
N ARG A 58 -9.43 3.97 10.69
CA ARG A 58 -9.80 2.57 10.83
C ARG A 58 -10.24 2.01 9.50
N ALA A 59 -9.91 0.75 9.26
CA ALA A 59 -10.27 0.05 8.04
C ALA A 59 -10.51 -1.42 8.32
N GLU A 60 -11.32 -2.05 7.46
CA GLU A 60 -11.40 -3.50 7.39
C GLU A 60 -10.56 -3.95 6.20
N LEU A 61 -9.69 -4.92 6.44
CA LEU A 61 -8.93 -5.58 5.36
C LEU A 61 -9.54 -6.97 5.16
N HIS A 62 -9.99 -7.21 3.95
CA HIS A 62 -10.59 -8.49 3.55
C HIS A 62 -9.63 -9.21 2.61
N ILE A 63 -9.21 -10.41 2.98
CA ILE A 63 -8.29 -11.24 2.19
C ILE A 63 -8.85 -12.67 2.14
N GLU A 64 -9.15 -13.14 0.92
CA GLU A 64 -9.53 -14.54 0.70
C GLU A 64 -10.61 -15.02 1.69
N GLY A 65 -11.67 -14.24 1.86
CA GLY A 65 -12.78 -14.58 2.73
C GLY A 65 -12.56 -14.35 4.21
N GLN A 66 -11.39 -13.83 4.60
CA GLN A 66 -11.06 -13.47 5.97
C GLN A 66 -11.13 -11.95 6.13
N MET A 67 -11.36 -11.47 7.35
CA MET A 67 -11.40 -10.04 7.63
C MET A 67 -10.72 -9.71 8.94
N VAL A 68 -9.93 -8.63 8.92
CA VAL A 68 -9.38 -8.04 10.14
C VAL A 68 -9.68 -6.56 10.16
N THR A 69 -9.84 -6.00 11.35
CA THR A 69 -9.97 -4.55 11.53
C THR A 69 -8.60 -3.97 11.86
N LEU A 70 -8.24 -2.92 11.14
CA LEU A 70 -6.97 -2.23 11.31
C LEU A 70 -7.21 -0.89 12.02
N SER A 71 -6.43 -0.66 13.08
CA SER A 71 -6.46 0.57 13.88
C SER A 71 -5.05 1.13 14.02
N PRO A 72 -4.90 2.41 14.41
CA PRO A 72 -3.55 3.00 14.56
C PRO A 72 -2.65 2.13 15.44
N GLY A 73 -1.43 1.88 14.97
CA GLY A 73 -0.48 1.02 15.65
C GLY A 73 -0.49 -0.44 15.20
N ASP A 74 -1.50 -0.84 14.45
CA ASP A 74 -1.54 -2.18 13.88
C ASP A 74 -0.63 -2.27 12.65
N SER A 75 -0.02 -3.42 12.44
CA SER A 75 0.67 -3.73 11.21
C SER A 75 -0.01 -4.91 10.53
N TYR A 76 0.14 -5.00 9.22
CA TYR A 76 -0.57 -5.99 8.42
C TYR A 76 0.27 -6.46 7.24
N VAL A 77 -0.11 -7.62 6.72
CA VAL A 77 0.51 -8.19 5.52
C VAL A 77 -0.58 -8.50 4.51
N VAL A 78 -0.36 -8.10 3.26
CA VAL A 78 -1.12 -8.60 2.13
C VAL A 78 -0.18 -9.45 1.29
N PRO A 79 -0.35 -10.78 1.28
CA PRO A 79 0.53 -11.66 0.52
C PRO A 79 0.43 -11.39 -0.98
N ARG A 80 1.54 -11.60 -1.69
CA ARG A 80 1.58 -11.51 -3.15
C ARG A 80 0.55 -12.47 -3.74
N GLY A 81 -0.28 -11.97 -4.66
CA GLY A 81 -1.28 -12.78 -5.36
C GLY A 81 -2.58 -12.99 -4.58
N ALA A 82 -2.68 -12.55 -3.35
CA ALA A 82 -3.91 -12.69 -2.57
C ALA A 82 -4.98 -11.71 -3.06
N ARG A 83 -6.19 -12.21 -3.23
CA ARG A 83 -7.35 -11.38 -3.58
C ARG A 83 -7.80 -10.63 -2.35
N HIS A 84 -7.87 -9.32 -2.42
CA HIS A 84 -8.17 -8.50 -1.27
C HIS A 84 -8.90 -7.21 -1.63
N HIS A 85 -9.55 -6.63 -0.64
CA HIS A 85 -10.08 -5.28 -0.72
C HIS A 85 -10.11 -4.65 0.68
N TYR A 86 -10.34 -3.35 0.72
CA TYR A 86 -10.44 -2.60 1.96
C TYR A 86 -11.80 -1.92 2.07
N LYS A 87 -12.32 -1.86 3.29
CA LYS A 87 -13.44 -0.98 3.62
C LYS A 87 -12.90 0.06 4.61
N ILE A 88 -12.78 1.29 4.15
CA ILE A 88 -12.28 2.38 4.96
C ILE A 88 -13.43 2.94 5.78
N LEU A 89 -13.32 2.84 7.10
CA LEU A 89 -14.37 3.26 8.04
C LEU A 89 -14.17 4.70 8.51
N GLU A 90 -12.92 5.11 8.72
CA GLU A 90 -12.54 6.48 9.10
C GLU A 90 -11.36 6.87 8.24
N ALA A 91 -11.22 8.16 7.91
CA ALA A 91 -10.09 8.65 7.10
C ALA A 91 -8.78 7.98 7.53
N PHE A 92 -8.16 7.27 6.63
CA PHE A 92 -7.15 6.26 6.92
C PHE A 92 -5.80 6.65 6.33
N SER A 93 -4.74 6.46 7.10
CA SER A 93 -3.37 6.63 6.60
C SER A 93 -2.52 5.47 7.09
N ALA A 94 -1.71 4.95 6.17
CA ALA A 94 -0.76 3.88 6.47
C ALA A 94 0.52 4.10 5.68
N VAL A 95 1.63 3.66 6.27
CA VAL A 95 2.89 3.57 5.53
C VAL A 95 3.09 2.09 5.17
N GLU A 96 3.47 1.85 3.93
CA GLU A 96 3.60 0.49 3.40
C GLU A 96 4.94 0.28 2.74
N ALA A 97 5.46 -0.93 2.88
CA ALA A 97 6.59 -1.43 2.10
C ALA A 97 6.07 -2.49 1.14
N THR A 98 6.55 -2.45 -0.10
CA THR A 98 6.16 -3.41 -1.14
C THR A 98 7.39 -4.10 -1.70
N SER A 99 7.30 -5.39 -1.93
CA SER A 99 8.39 -6.18 -2.52
C SER A 99 7.82 -7.17 -3.55
N PRO A 100 8.23 -7.05 -4.82
CA PRO A 100 9.05 -6.00 -5.42
C PRO A 100 8.38 -4.63 -5.38
N PRO A 101 9.12 -3.54 -5.67
CA PRO A 101 8.54 -2.18 -5.61
C PRO A 101 7.30 -2.06 -6.49
N SER A 102 6.22 -1.52 -5.90
CA SER A 102 4.91 -1.50 -6.56
C SER A 102 4.82 -0.56 -7.75
N HIS A 103 5.64 0.50 -7.77
CA HIS A 103 5.54 1.55 -8.78
C HIS A 103 6.27 1.25 -10.09
N VAL A 104 7.02 0.14 -10.18
CA VAL A 104 7.78 -0.21 -11.38
C VAL A 104 7.11 -1.36 -12.13
N HIS A 105 7.35 -1.41 -13.44
CA HIS A 105 6.83 -2.43 -14.36
C HIS A 105 5.31 -2.58 -14.33
N GLY A 106 4.58 -1.48 -14.07
CA GLY A 106 3.12 -1.47 -14.12
C GLY A 106 2.45 -2.31 -13.04
N ARG A 107 3.13 -2.64 -11.94
CA ARG A 107 2.57 -3.52 -10.91
C ARG A 107 1.34 -2.96 -10.22
N ASP A 108 1.19 -1.62 -10.15
CA ASP A 108 0.02 -0.98 -9.57
C ASP A 108 -1.11 -0.75 -10.57
N GLU A 109 -0.93 -1.12 -11.82
CA GLU A 109 -1.97 -0.98 -12.83
C GLU A 109 -2.95 -2.15 -12.73
N PRO A 110 -4.25 -1.91 -13.04
CA PRO A 110 -5.23 -2.98 -13.09
C PRO A 110 -4.79 -4.07 -14.07
N ARG A 111 -4.91 -5.32 -13.65
CA ARG A 111 -4.57 -6.46 -14.50
C ARG A 111 -5.75 -6.80 -15.39
N ALA A 112 -5.48 -7.01 -16.67
CA ALA A 112 -6.47 -7.56 -17.59
C ALA A 112 -6.76 -9.01 -17.21
N ARG A 113 -8.01 -9.39 -17.29
CA ARG A 113 -8.46 -10.76 -17.00
C ARG A 113 -9.23 -11.31 -18.17
#